data_afbcb939443f57f23618f957c3de9c1b
#
_entry.id   afbcb939443f57f23618f957c3de9c1b
#
_cell.length_a   1.000
_cell.length_b   1.000
_cell.length_c   1.000
_cell.angle_alpha   90.00
_cell.angle_beta   90.00
_cell.angle_gamma   90.00
#
_symmetry.space_group_name_H-M   'P 1'
#
loop_
_entity.id
_entity.type
_entity.pdbx_description
1 polymer ?
#
loop_
_entity_poly.entity_id
_entity_poly.type
_entity_poly.pdbx_seq_one_letter_code
_entity_poly.pdbx_strand_id
1 'polypeptide(L)'
;ADLDSYHKVFPELKGKESPALIFARGVANIAITGSGTINGQGAHQNFQHGNDSKGGPRRPKIIYFIGCNNVRVQDVTLRNSAYWTQDYEKCNGVIVRGVKVYSHANWNNDGLDIDSRNVVVSDCYIDCDDDALCLKSDTGIPCIPISNVMYPFSASAICPS
;
A
#
# COMPACT_ATOMS: atom_id res chain seq x y z
N ALA A 1 2.33 10.05 12.56
CA ALA A 1 3.35 10.68 11.70
C ALA A 1 3.15 12.18 11.75
N ASP A 2 4.23 12.93 11.88
CA ASP A 2 4.21 14.37 11.79
C ASP A 2 4.21 14.76 10.31
N LEU A 3 3.04 15.17 9.82
CA LEU A 3 2.83 15.57 8.42
C LEU A 3 3.67 16.77 8.01
N ASP A 4 3.90 17.71 8.92
CA ASP A 4 4.72 18.89 8.62
C ASP A 4 6.17 18.49 8.36
N SER A 5 6.70 17.55 9.12
CA SER A 5 8.03 17.00 8.88
C SER A 5 8.09 16.22 7.57
N TYR A 6 7.05 15.41 7.26
CA TYR A 6 6.95 14.70 5.99
C TYR A 6 6.93 15.65 4.79
N HIS A 7 6.12 16.72 4.84
CA HIS A 7 6.04 17.70 3.76
C HIS A 7 7.27 18.64 3.67
N LYS A 8 8.07 18.75 4.72
CA LYS A 8 9.38 19.42 4.62
C LYS A 8 10.39 18.63 3.80
N VAL A 9 10.33 17.30 3.90
CA VAL A 9 11.21 16.40 3.14
C VAL A 9 10.69 16.21 1.71
N PHE A 10 9.39 16.19 1.52
CA PHE A 10 8.71 15.95 0.23
C PHE A 10 7.67 17.05 -0.05
N PRO A 11 8.10 18.30 -0.30
CA PRO A 11 7.18 19.43 -0.46
C PRO A 11 6.22 19.29 -1.66
N GLU A 12 6.62 18.54 -2.67
CA GLU A 12 5.82 18.25 -3.86
C GLU A 12 4.61 17.34 -3.58
N LEU A 13 4.61 16.63 -2.46
CA LEU A 13 3.51 15.77 -2.03
C LEU A 13 2.45 16.53 -1.20
N LYS A 14 2.72 17.78 -0.88
CA LYS A 14 1.80 18.58 -0.06
C LYS A 14 0.44 18.75 -0.72
N GLY A 15 -0.58 18.17 -0.09
CA GLY A 15 -1.97 18.25 -0.55
C GLY A 15 -2.32 17.36 -1.75
N LYS A 16 -1.43 16.47 -2.18
CA LYS A 16 -1.66 15.61 -3.35
C LYS A 16 -1.72 14.13 -3.01
N GLU A 17 -1.02 13.69 -1.99
CA GLU A 17 -0.85 12.27 -1.68
C GLU A 17 -0.94 12.02 -0.18
N SER A 18 -1.46 10.86 0.19
CA SER A 18 -1.45 10.42 1.59
C SER A 18 -0.03 10.11 2.03
N PRO A 19 0.34 10.48 3.26
CA PRO A 19 1.64 10.11 3.81
C PRO A 19 1.77 8.59 3.93
N ALA A 20 2.98 8.10 4.16
CA ALA A 20 3.21 6.70 4.46
C ALA A 20 4.20 6.54 5.62
N LEU A 21 4.10 5.40 6.31
CA LEU A 21 5.07 5.04 7.34
C LEU A 21 6.43 4.71 6.71
N ILE A 22 6.39 4.00 5.57
CA ILE A 22 7.58 3.69 4.76
C ILE A 22 7.33 4.24 3.36
N PHE A 23 8.12 5.22 2.97
CA PHE A 23 8.00 5.91 1.69
C PHE A 23 9.29 5.83 0.88
N ALA A 24 9.16 5.63 -0.44
CA ALA A 24 10.27 5.72 -1.37
C ALA A 24 9.82 6.28 -2.72
N ARG A 25 10.68 7.09 -3.35
CA ARG A 25 10.39 7.67 -4.66
C ARG A 25 11.62 7.68 -5.56
N GLY A 26 11.45 7.15 -6.77
CA GLY A 26 12.49 7.21 -7.81
C GLY A 26 13.79 6.49 -7.48
N VAL A 27 13.76 5.51 -6.56
CA VAL A 27 14.94 4.75 -6.14
C VAL A 27 14.87 3.32 -6.63
N ALA A 28 15.99 2.63 -6.60
CA ALA A 28 16.09 1.25 -7.05
C ALA A 28 16.67 0.32 -5.98
N ASN A 29 16.40 -0.99 -6.14
CA ASN A 29 16.93 -2.05 -5.27
C ASN A 29 16.47 -1.90 -3.81
N ILE A 30 15.16 -1.73 -3.61
CA ILE A 30 14.55 -1.64 -2.29
C ILE A 30 14.08 -3.04 -1.87
N ALA A 31 14.34 -3.39 -0.61
CA ALA A 31 13.80 -4.60 -0.03
C ALA A 31 13.28 -4.37 1.40
N ILE A 32 12.09 -4.89 1.67
CA ILE A 32 11.54 -5.08 3.02
C ILE A 32 11.33 -6.58 3.17
N THR A 33 12.14 -7.23 3.99
CA THR A 33 12.13 -8.69 4.10
C THR A 33 12.23 -9.15 5.55
N GLY A 34 11.75 -10.36 5.81
CA GLY A 34 11.82 -11.00 7.12
C GLY A 34 10.45 -11.31 7.71
N SER A 35 10.42 -12.02 8.83
CA SER A 35 9.19 -12.50 9.47
C SER A 35 8.57 -11.52 10.48
N GLY A 36 9.03 -10.28 10.52
CA GLY A 36 8.56 -9.27 11.46
C GLY A 36 7.17 -8.72 11.12
N THR A 37 6.61 -7.97 12.08
CA THR A 37 5.33 -7.29 11.92
C THR A 37 5.52 -5.78 11.91
N ILE A 38 4.92 -5.11 10.92
CA ILE A 38 4.80 -3.66 10.83
C ILE A 38 3.35 -3.31 11.13
N ASN A 39 3.12 -2.55 12.22
CA ASN A 39 1.79 -2.16 12.65
C ASN A 39 1.57 -0.66 12.41
N GLY A 40 0.61 -0.32 11.53
CA GLY A 40 0.26 1.06 11.18
C GLY A 40 -0.51 1.82 12.25
N GLN A 41 -0.98 1.13 13.31
CA GLN A 41 -1.76 1.71 14.41
C GLN A 41 -3.00 2.50 13.97
N GLY A 42 -3.64 2.08 12.89
CA GLY A 42 -4.72 2.79 12.21
C GLY A 42 -5.95 3.11 13.08
N ALA A 43 -6.15 2.37 14.18
CA ALA A 43 -7.20 2.66 15.16
C ALA A 43 -6.88 3.84 16.09
N HIS A 44 -5.67 4.40 16.03
CA HIS A 44 -5.29 5.49 16.92
C HIS A 44 -6.16 6.72 16.68
N GLN A 45 -6.54 7.41 17.76
CA GLN A 45 -7.45 8.56 17.72
C GLN A 45 -7.06 9.65 16.71
N ASN A 46 -5.78 9.83 16.44
CA ASN A 46 -5.28 10.81 15.50
C ASN A 46 -5.68 10.51 14.04
N PHE A 47 -6.11 9.28 13.75
CA PHE A 47 -6.53 8.83 12.42
C PHE A 47 -8.04 8.68 12.29
N GLN A 48 -8.80 8.93 13.37
CA GLN A 48 -10.26 8.81 13.41
C GLN A 48 -11.01 10.10 13.00
N HIS A 49 -10.31 11.19 12.74
CA HIS A 49 -10.91 12.49 12.50
C HIS A 49 -11.17 12.76 11.01
N GLY A 50 -12.44 12.93 10.69
CA GLY A 50 -12.96 13.46 9.45
C GLY A 50 -13.67 12.43 8.58
N ASN A 51 -14.78 12.85 7.98
CA ASN A 51 -15.48 12.14 6.90
C ASN A 51 -14.68 12.20 5.59
N ASP A 52 -13.37 12.17 5.66
CA ASP A 52 -12.53 12.21 4.49
C ASP A 52 -12.42 10.80 3.89
N SER A 53 -13.43 10.46 3.10
CA SER A 53 -13.51 9.22 2.35
C SER A 53 -12.36 9.06 1.33
N LYS A 54 -11.59 10.11 1.10
CA LYS A 54 -10.48 10.12 0.13
C LYS A 54 -9.10 9.98 0.77
N GLY A 55 -9.03 9.54 2.04
CA GLY A 55 -7.76 9.31 2.69
C GLY A 55 -6.94 10.57 2.89
N GLY A 56 -7.57 11.63 3.32
CA GLY A 56 -6.90 12.90 3.50
C GLY A 56 -5.55 12.82 4.22
N PRO A 57 -4.78 13.88 4.25
CA PRO A 57 -3.36 13.90 4.62
C PRO A 57 -3.05 13.41 6.04
N ARG A 58 -4.05 12.97 6.78
CA ARG A 58 -3.95 12.52 8.18
C ARG A 58 -3.91 11.02 8.37
N ARG A 59 -4.25 10.22 7.36
CA ARG A 59 -4.26 8.75 7.43
C ARG A 59 -3.11 8.18 6.59
N PRO A 60 -2.01 7.73 7.21
CA PRO A 60 -0.88 7.20 6.44
C PRO A 60 -1.15 5.78 5.94
N LYS A 61 -0.63 5.49 4.75
CA LYS A 61 -0.38 4.13 4.27
C LYS A 61 0.73 3.48 5.10
N ILE A 62 0.83 2.16 5.10
CA ILE A 62 2.03 1.51 5.68
C ILE A 62 3.20 1.62 4.71
N ILE A 63 3.00 1.22 3.46
CA ILE A 63 4.03 1.28 2.41
C ILE A 63 3.50 2.11 1.24
N TYR A 64 4.31 3.04 0.74
CA TYR A 64 4.03 3.77 -0.49
C TYR A 64 5.30 3.99 -1.30
N PHE A 65 5.37 3.38 -2.46
CA PHE A 65 6.51 3.50 -3.37
C PHE A 65 6.09 4.05 -4.73
N ILE A 66 6.79 5.09 -5.20
CA ILE A 66 6.48 5.78 -6.45
C ILE A 66 7.69 5.76 -7.38
N GLY A 67 7.50 5.27 -8.61
CA GLY A 67 8.54 5.30 -9.65
C GLY A 67 9.81 4.54 -9.28
N CYS A 68 9.69 3.54 -8.41
CA CYS A 68 10.82 2.74 -7.94
C CYS A 68 11.08 1.56 -8.88
N ASN A 69 12.33 1.07 -8.91
CA ASN A 69 12.72 -0.09 -9.70
C ASN A 69 13.30 -1.19 -8.82
N ASN A 70 13.02 -2.45 -9.17
CA ASN A 70 13.49 -3.62 -8.44
C ASN A 70 13.13 -3.54 -6.94
N VAL A 71 11.84 -3.64 -6.67
CA VAL A 71 11.26 -3.59 -5.33
C VAL A 71 10.93 -5.01 -4.87
N ARG A 72 11.24 -5.33 -3.62
CA ARG A 72 10.87 -6.59 -3.00
C ARG A 72 10.27 -6.39 -1.62
N VAL A 73 9.06 -6.91 -1.41
CA VAL A 73 8.44 -7.01 -0.07
C VAL A 73 8.12 -8.47 0.18
N GLN A 74 8.74 -9.05 1.21
CA GLN A 74 8.71 -10.49 1.39
C GLN A 74 8.63 -10.93 2.85
N ASP A 75 7.72 -11.90 3.10
CA ASP A 75 7.55 -12.66 4.35
C ASP A 75 7.14 -11.81 5.59
N VAL A 76 6.94 -10.52 5.42
CA VAL A 76 6.52 -9.61 6.49
C VAL A 76 5.02 -9.68 6.76
N THR A 77 4.62 -9.33 7.97
CA THR A 77 3.22 -9.12 8.33
C THR A 77 2.93 -7.62 8.45
N LEU A 78 1.89 -7.14 7.76
CA LEU A 78 1.41 -5.76 7.81
C LEU A 78 0.07 -5.73 8.52
N ARG A 79 -0.10 -4.83 9.50
CA ARG A 79 -1.31 -4.80 10.31
C ARG A 79 -1.82 -3.39 10.53
N ASN A 80 -3.16 -3.28 10.63
CA ASN A 80 -3.85 -2.10 11.14
C ASN A 80 -3.43 -0.82 10.43
N SER A 81 -3.49 -0.79 9.11
CA SER A 81 -3.25 0.43 8.35
C SER A 81 -4.30 1.50 8.69
N ALA A 82 -3.91 2.75 8.69
CA ALA A 82 -4.85 3.86 8.83
C ALA A 82 -5.53 4.21 7.51
N TYR A 83 -4.95 3.81 6.40
CA TYR A 83 -5.42 3.95 5.03
C TYR A 83 -4.97 2.72 4.24
N TRP A 84 -4.79 2.78 2.93
CA TRP A 84 -4.26 1.67 2.13
C TRP A 84 -3.01 1.06 2.74
N THR A 85 -2.94 -0.25 2.77
CA THR A 85 -1.83 -0.93 3.44
C THR A 85 -0.55 -0.85 2.63
N GLN A 86 -0.63 -1.16 1.33
CA GLN A 86 0.50 -1.11 0.41
C GLN A 86 0.07 -0.43 -0.90
N ASP A 87 0.88 0.45 -1.41
CA ASP A 87 0.65 1.13 -2.69
C ASP A 87 1.94 1.24 -3.50
N TYR A 88 1.87 0.77 -4.74
CA TYR A 88 2.98 0.76 -5.70
C TYR A 88 2.57 1.48 -6.97
N GLU A 89 2.99 2.75 -7.11
CA GLU A 89 2.64 3.62 -8.23
C GLU A 89 3.83 3.81 -9.18
N LYS A 90 3.64 3.61 -10.47
CA LYS A 90 4.67 3.81 -11.51
C LYS A 90 5.97 3.04 -11.26
N CYS A 91 5.94 2.00 -10.47
CA CYS A 91 7.10 1.16 -10.22
C CYS A 91 7.33 0.16 -11.36
N ASN A 92 8.54 -0.39 -11.41
CA ASN A 92 8.90 -1.41 -12.40
C ASN A 92 9.72 -2.52 -11.74
N GLY A 93 9.26 -3.78 -11.88
CA GLY A 93 9.87 -4.93 -11.22
C GLY A 93 9.56 -4.94 -9.71
N VAL A 94 8.30 -5.23 -9.36
CA VAL A 94 7.85 -5.34 -7.96
C VAL A 94 7.55 -6.79 -7.65
N ILE A 95 8.11 -7.30 -6.57
CA ILE A 95 7.82 -8.63 -6.04
C ILE A 95 7.23 -8.49 -4.64
N VAL A 96 5.98 -8.91 -4.47
CA VAL A 96 5.30 -9.05 -3.19
C VAL A 96 5.04 -10.53 -2.95
N ARG A 97 5.74 -11.13 -2.00
CA ARG A 97 5.70 -12.58 -1.79
C ARG A 97 5.60 -12.95 -0.32
N GLY A 98 4.72 -13.92 0.00
CA GLY A 98 4.58 -14.43 1.36
C GLY A 98 4.13 -13.38 2.38
N VAL A 99 3.63 -12.21 1.92
CA VAL A 99 3.18 -11.12 2.78
C VAL A 99 1.83 -11.47 3.38
N LYS A 100 1.67 -11.19 4.67
CA LYS A 100 0.39 -11.30 5.37
C LYS A 100 -0.13 -9.92 5.72
N VAL A 101 -1.36 -9.64 5.35
CA VAL A 101 -2.06 -8.39 5.70
C VAL A 101 -3.23 -8.71 6.61
N TYR A 102 -3.34 -7.99 7.72
CA TYR A 102 -4.49 -7.99 8.62
C TYR A 102 -4.85 -6.54 8.94
N SER A 103 -5.83 -5.97 8.26
CA SER A 103 -6.10 -4.54 8.33
C SER A 103 -7.58 -4.23 8.49
N HIS A 104 -8.04 -4.12 9.75
CA HIS A 104 -9.43 -3.85 10.14
C HIS A 104 -9.55 -2.63 11.08
N ALA A 105 -8.55 -1.74 11.06
CA ALA A 105 -8.44 -0.66 12.06
C ALA A 105 -9.11 0.64 11.63
N ASN A 106 -9.36 0.80 10.33
CA ASN A 106 -9.92 2.03 9.75
C ASN A 106 -10.56 1.69 8.40
N TRP A 107 -11.25 2.64 7.77
CA TRP A 107 -11.85 2.44 6.44
C TRP A 107 -10.85 2.75 5.30
N ASN A 108 -11.12 2.30 4.08
CA ASN A 108 -10.21 2.32 2.93
C ASN A 108 -8.85 1.71 3.29
N ASN A 109 -8.87 0.58 3.93
CA ASN A 109 -7.66 -0.11 4.39
C ASN A 109 -7.27 -1.25 3.46
N ASP A 110 -7.40 -0.97 2.17
CA ASP A 110 -7.05 -1.85 1.06
C ASP A 110 -5.72 -2.57 1.33
N GLY A 111 -5.66 -3.84 0.96
CA GLY A 111 -4.50 -4.67 1.25
C GLY A 111 -3.30 -4.37 0.36
N LEU A 112 -3.55 -4.23 -0.94
CA LEU A 112 -2.50 -4.05 -1.94
C LEU A 112 -3.04 -3.34 -3.19
N ASP A 113 -2.58 -2.13 -3.42
CA ASP A 113 -2.88 -1.31 -4.59
C ASP A 113 -1.69 -1.27 -5.54
N ILE A 114 -1.94 -1.57 -6.81
CA ILE A 114 -0.88 -1.69 -7.82
C ILE A 114 -1.24 -0.88 -9.07
N ASP A 115 -0.43 0.13 -9.39
CA ASP A 115 -0.39 0.82 -10.67
C ASP A 115 1.06 0.85 -11.18
N SER A 116 1.57 -0.33 -11.52
CA SER A 116 2.99 -0.57 -11.80
C SER A 116 3.16 -1.65 -12.84
N ARG A 117 4.36 -1.82 -13.40
CA ARG A 117 4.67 -2.85 -14.39
C ARG A 117 5.61 -3.92 -13.87
N ASN A 118 5.59 -5.11 -14.50
CA ASN A 118 6.45 -6.24 -14.13
C ASN A 118 6.32 -6.59 -12.64
N VAL A 119 5.08 -6.77 -12.18
CA VAL A 119 4.77 -7.07 -10.78
C VAL A 119 4.47 -8.56 -10.64
N VAL A 120 4.95 -9.16 -9.59
CA VAL A 120 4.62 -10.51 -9.16
C VAL A 120 4.07 -10.44 -7.75
N VAL A 121 2.86 -10.93 -7.55
CA VAL A 121 2.26 -11.13 -6.22
C VAL A 121 2.03 -12.62 -6.04
N SER A 122 2.65 -13.23 -5.04
CA SER A 122 2.51 -14.67 -4.80
C SER A 122 2.53 -15.04 -3.33
N ASP A 123 1.83 -16.13 -3.00
CA ASP A 123 1.83 -16.75 -1.67
C ASP A 123 1.42 -15.78 -0.54
N CYS A 124 0.63 -14.75 -0.87
CA CYS A 124 0.17 -13.73 0.07
C CYS A 124 -1.17 -14.13 0.70
N TYR A 125 -1.38 -13.67 1.93
CA TYR A 125 -2.64 -13.75 2.64
C TYR A 125 -3.11 -12.33 2.96
N ILE A 126 -4.29 -11.93 2.48
CA ILE A 126 -4.80 -10.56 2.65
C ILE A 126 -6.19 -10.62 3.27
N ASP A 127 -6.32 -9.99 4.42
CA ASP A 127 -7.54 -9.89 5.23
C ASP A 127 -7.71 -8.43 5.67
N CYS A 128 -8.63 -7.73 5.04
CA CYS A 128 -8.90 -6.30 5.24
C CYS A 128 -10.37 -5.97 5.00
N ASP A 129 -10.82 -4.77 5.39
CA ASP A 129 -12.22 -4.37 5.28
C ASP A 129 -12.55 -3.70 3.94
N ASP A 130 -11.56 -3.42 3.09
CA ASP A 130 -11.75 -2.88 1.74
C ASP A 130 -11.10 -3.82 0.71
N ASP A 131 -10.73 -3.35 -0.47
CA ASP A 131 -10.19 -4.19 -1.54
C ASP A 131 -8.92 -4.95 -1.11
N ALA A 132 -8.93 -6.27 -1.21
CA ALA A 132 -7.77 -7.08 -0.85
C ALA A 132 -6.61 -6.87 -1.82
N LEU A 133 -6.92 -6.85 -3.11
CA LEU A 133 -5.98 -6.53 -4.19
C LEU A 133 -6.70 -5.65 -5.21
N CYS A 134 -6.17 -4.47 -5.44
CA CYS A 134 -6.69 -3.53 -6.42
C CYS A 134 -5.66 -3.24 -7.51
N LEU A 135 -6.04 -3.48 -8.76
CA LEU A 135 -5.24 -3.11 -9.91
C LEU A 135 -5.71 -1.75 -10.40
N LYS A 136 -4.89 -0.75 -10.20
CA LYS A 136 -5.15 0.62 -10.66
C LYS A 136 -4.54 0.82 -12.04
N SER A 137 -5.16 1.67 -12.85
CA SER A 137 -4.64 2.06 -14.16
C SER A 137 -4.59 3.59 -14.34
N ASP A 138 -4.54 4.30 -13.25
CA ASP A 138 -4.58 5.77 -13.22
C ASP A 138 -3.38 6.40 -13.95
N THR A 139 -2.29 5.65 -14.06
CA THR A 139 -1.07 6.10 -14.76
C THR A 139 -0.97 5.63 -16.21
N GLY A 140 -1.96 4.87 -16.71
CA GLY A 140 -1.98 4.29 -18.06
C GLY A 140 -1.01 3.12 -18.27
N ILE A 141 -0.57 2.48 -17.19
CA ILE A 141 0.30 1.30 -17.23
C ILE A 141 -0.56 0.04 -17.36
N PRO A 142 -0.29 -0.87 -18.33
CA PRO A 142 -1.09 -2.09 -18.48
C PRO A 142 -1.01 -3.03 -17.28
N CYS A 143 -2.14 -3.66 -16.95
CA CYS A 143 -2.26 -4.67 -15.88
C CYS A 143 -1.36 -5.91 -16.08
N ILE A 144 -1.12 -6.63 -15.00
CA ILE A 144 -0.02 -7.56 -14.77
C ILE A 144 -0.53 -8.97 -14.44
N PRO A 145 0.24 -10.04 -14.68
CA PRO A 145 -0.10 -11.37 -14.20
C PRO A 145 0.09 -11.52 -12.68
N ILE A 146 -0.95 -12.02 -12.03
CA ILE A 146 -0.99 -12.30 -10.59
C ILE A 146 -1.22 -13.80 -10.38
N SER A 147 -0.51 -14.42 -9.46
CA SER A 147 -0.67 -15.84 -9.13
C SER A 147 -0.62 -16.09 -7.61
N ASN A 148 -1.43 -17.07 -7.15
CA ASN A 148 -1.42 -17.59 -5.78
C ASN A 148 -1.64 -16.56 -4.66
N VAL A 149 -2.66 -15.73 -4.77
CA VAL A 149 -3.10 -14.86 -3.68
C VAL A 149 -4.34 -15.46 -3.04
N MET A 150 -4.32 -15.66 -1.73
CA MET A 150 -5.46 -16.17 -0.96
C MET A 150 -6.18 -15.03 -0.23
N TYR A 151 -7.51 -15.01 -0.36
CA TYR A 151 -8.39 -14.05 0.30
C TYR A 151 -9.41 -14.82 1.17
N PRO A 152 -9.52 -14.54 2.46
CA PRO A 152 -10.53 -15.21 3.30
C PRO A 152 -11.96 -14.72 3.03
N PHE A 153 -12.16 -13.46 2.65
CA PHE A 153 -13.49 -12.87 2.35
C PHE A 153 -13.39 -11.78 1.29
N SER A 154 -14.36 -11.77 0.36
CA SER A 154 -14.66 -10.76 -0.66
C SER A 154 -13.46 -10.02 -1.29
N ALA A 155 -12.79 -10.66 -2.23
CA ALA A 155 -11.88 -9.94 -3.09
C ALA A 155 -12.65 -9.39 -4.30
N SER A 156 -12.70 -8.10 -4.46
CA SER A 156 -12.95 -7.50 -5.76
C SER A 156 -11.60 -7.21 -6.42
N ALA A 157 -11.21 -8.03 -7.39
CA ALA A 157 -10.17 -7.62 -8.32
C ALA A 157 -10.86 -6.74 -9.37
N ILE A 158 -10.83 -5.44 -9.21
CA ILE A 158 -11.38 -4.52 -10.20
C ILE A 158 -10.22 -4.00 -11.04
N CYS A 159 -10.25 -4.38 -12.31
CA CYS A 159 -9.54 -3.62 -13.35
C CYS A 159 -10.59 -2.66 -13.94
N PRO A 160 -10.58 -1.36 -13.65
CA PRO A 160 -11.44 -0.43 -14.36
C PRO A 160 -11.01 -0.38 -15.82
N SER A 161 -11.98 -0.55 -16.69
CA SER A 161 -11.85 -0.43 -18.14
C SER A 161 -11.61 1.02 -18.58
#